data_33eda2567ec16521fe34a227a78b2b2b
#
_entry.id   33eda2567ec16521fe34a227a78b2b2b
#
_cell.length_a   1.000
_cell.length_b   1.000
_cell.length_c   1.000
_cell.angle_alpha   90.00
_cell.angle_beta   90.00
_cell.angle_gamma   90.00
#
_symmetry.space_group_name_H-M   'P 1'
#
loop_
_entity.id
_entity.type
_entity.pdbx_description
1 polymer ?
#
loop_
_entity_poly.entity_id
_entity_poly.type
_entity_poly.pdbx_seq_one_letter_code
_entity_poly.pdbx_strand_id
1 'polypeptide(L)'
;YESPDAATIYCNSPGIARTPSGRVVATLDLGGPGTAGMSETSGLAAREGVPGLDMLGRIYTSDDRGRTWTHRGDFAGMHARPFCAGGRVYVLGHRRHLIAIRSDDDGTTWSETRALTTGGYWHQAPCNVHYARDSVYLVMERLVRDARASHASAFAPVLMRATFTDDLTDPNAWTYA
;
A
#
# COMPACT_ATOMS: atom_id res chain seq x y z
N TYR A 1 -3.19 16.65 3.44
CA TYR A 1 -2.51 16.97 2.17
C TYR A 1 -3.41 17.85 1.31
N GLU A 2 -2.89 18.92 0.82
CA GLU A 2 -3.52 19.79 -0.17
C GLU A 2 -2.74 19.64 -1.48
N SER A 3 -3.46 19.37 -2.58
CA SER A 3 -2.81 19.23 -3.88
C SER A 3 -2.28 20.58 -4.37
N PRO A 4 -1.04 20.67 -4.86
CA PRO A 4 -0.51 21.89 -5.46
C PRO A 4 -1.22 22.25 -6.78
N ASP A 5 -1.79 21.27 -7.45
CA ASP A 5 -2.59 21.44 -8.67
C ASP A 5 -3.65 20.34 -8.77
N ALA A 6 -4.84 20.61 -8.26
CA ALA A 6 -5.92 19.63 -8.21
C ALA A 6 -6.46 19.19 -9.59
N ALA A 7 -6.12 19.91 -10.66
CA ALA A 7 -6.49 19.50 -12.01
C ALA A 7 -5.61 18.37 -12.57
N THR A 8 -4.37 18.28 -12.10
CA THR A 8 -3.38 17.32 -12.59
C THR A 8 -2.86 16.37 -11.52
N ILE A 9 -3.05 16.67 -10.24
CA ILE A 9 -2.66 15.83 -9.10
C ILE A 9 -3.85 15.68 -8.17
N TYR A 10 -4.35 14.47 -8.02
CA TYR A 10 -5.49 14.16 -7.14
C TYR A 10 -5.15 13.08 -6.12
N CYS A 11 -5.87 13.06 -5.00
CA CYS A 11 -5.69 12.10 -3.91
C CYS A 11 -6.71 10.98 -4.00
N ASN A 12 -6.25 9.75 -3.77
CA ASN A 12 -7.05 8.53 -3.75
C ASN A 12 -6.72 7.64 -2.57
N SER A 13 -7.56 6.63 -2.38
CA SER A 13 -7.30 5.41 -1.59
C SER A 13 -6.67 5.66 -0.22
N PRO A 14 -7.30 6.45 0.66
CA PRO A 14 -6.76 6.71 1.98
C PRO A 14 -6.72 5.42 2.82
N GLY A 15 -5.65 5.26 3.57
CA GLY A 15 -5.49 4.21 4.57
C GLY A 15 -5.14 4.82 5.92
N ILE A 16 -5.50 4.15 7.01
CA ILE A 16 -5.17 4.59 8.36
C ILE A 16 -4.92 3.40 9.27
N ALA A 17 -3.91 3.52 10.14
CA ALA A 17 -3.65 2.60 11.23
C ALA A 17 -3.20 3.36 12.48
N ARG A 18 -3.43 2.77 13.63
CA ARG A 18 -2.90 3.26 14.89
C ARG A 18 -1.88 2.26 15.42
N THR A 19 -0.70 2.75 15.74
CA THR A 19 0.38 1.93 16.29
C THR A 19 0.15 1.65 17.78
N PRO A 20 0.82 0.65 18.37
CA PRO A 20 0.75 0.39 19.82
C PRO A 20 1.16 1.58 20.69
N SER A 21 2.06 2.45 20.24
CA SER A 21 2.44 3.68 20.95
C SER A 21 1.32 4.74 20.97
N GLY A 22 0.33 4.57 20.09
CA GLY A 22 -0.76 5.54 19.93
C GLY A 22 -0.57 6.52 18.78
N ARG A 23 0.58 6.49 18.09
CA ARG A 23 0.83 7.24 16.85
C ARG A 23 -0.16 6.81 15.77
N VAL A 24 -0.58 7.73 14.95
CA VAL A 24 -1.43 7.46 13.80
C VAL A 24 -0.56 7.46 12.54
N VAL A 25 -0.68 6.43 11.72
CA VAL A 25 -0.07 6.33 10.39
C VAL A 25 -1.18 6.47 9.37
N ALA A 26 -1.05 7.38 8.45
CA ALA A 26 -1.97 7.56 7.34
C ALA A 26 -1.25 7.40 6.00
N THR A 27 -1.92 6.80 5.05
CA THR A 27 -1.45 6.67 3.67
C THR A 27 -2.48 7.26 2.73
N LEU A 28 -2.02 7.73 1.59
CA LEU A 28 -2.86 8.13 0.47
C LEU A 28 -2.09 7.92 -0.83
N ASP A 29 -2.81 7.77 -1.92
CA ASP A 29 -2.22 7.73 -3.25
C ASP A 29 -2.39 9.09 -3.93
N LEU A 30 -1.33 9.56 -4.55
CA LEU A 30 -1.39 10.66 -5.50
C LEU A 30 -1.46 10.09 -6.91
N GLY A 31 -2.40 10.56 -7.68
CA GLY A 31 -2.60 10.18 -9.07
C GLY A 31 -2.71 11.37 -9.99
N GLY A 32 -2.66 11.11 -11.29
CA GLY A 32 -2.81 12.09 -12.36
C GLY A 32 -1.51 12.45 -13.07
N PRO A 33 -1.60 13.12 -14.21
CA PRO A 33 -0.45 13.40 -15.07
C PRO A 33 0.61 14.29 -14.39
N GLY A 34 0.24 15.11 -13.42
CA GLY A 34 1.15 16.00 -12.69
C GLY A 34 2.07 15.25 -11.71
N THR A 35 1.76 14.00 -11.35
CA THR A 35 2.61 13.22 -10.45
C THR A 35 3.95 12.84 -11.07
N ALA A 36 4.03 12.74 -12.40
CA ALA A 36 5.28 12.43 -13.11
C ALA A 36 6.37 13.49 -12.91
N GLY A 37 5.99 14.73 -12.60
CA GLY A 37 6.92 15.84 -12.34
C GLY A 37 7.33 16.00 -10.88
N MET A 38 6.81 15.17 -9.98
CA MET A 38 7.18 15.25 -8.56
C MET A 38 8.56 14.64 -8.35
N SER A 39 9.43 15.35 -7.65
CA SER A 39 10.82 14.93 -7.43
C SER A 39 10.93 13.60 -6.72
N GLU A 40 9.99 13.30 -5.85
CA GLU A 40 9.90 12.06 -5.10
C GLU A 40 9.54 10.85 -5.97
N THR A 41 8.99 11.08 -7.16
CA THR A 41 8.66 10.00 -8.12
C THR A 41 9.82 9.63 -9.03
N SER A 42 10.88 10.43 -9.09
CA SER A 42 11.96 10.27 -10.07
C SER A 42 12.75 8.96 -9.94
N GLY A 43 12.70 8.30 -8.79
CA GLY A 43 13.30 6.97 -8.57
C GLY A 43 12.28 5.81 -8.60
N LEU A 44 11.01 6.12 -8.63
CA LEU A 44 9.93 5.12 -8.65
C LEU A 44 9.60 4.72 -10.09
N ALA A 45 10.63 4.33 -10.78
CA ALA A 45 10.75 3.96 -12.18
C ALA A 45 9.48 3.79 -13.01
N ALA A 46 9.61 4.20 -14.24
CA ALA A 46 8.68 4.04 -15.34
C ALA A 46 7.77 2.82 -15.20
N ARG A 47 6.51 3.07 -15.17
CA ARG A 47 5.46 2.10 -14.94
C ARG A 47 5.31 1.19 -16.10
N GLU A 48 5.33 -0.07 -15.79
CA GLU A 48 4.97 -1.07 -16.76
C GLU A 48 3.51 -0.89 -17.20
N GLY A 49 3.32 -0.19 -18.30
CA GLY A 49 2.30 -0.55 -19.25
C GLY A 49 0.93 0.11 -19.15
N VAL A 50 0.66 1.11 -18.30
CA VAL A 50 -0.61 1.85 -18.37
C VAL A 50 -0.35 3.35 -18.44
N PRO A 51 -0.45 3.99 -19.61
CA PRO A 51 -0.33 5.44 -19.73
C PRO A 51 -1.37 6.15 -18.85
N GLY A 52 -0.93 7.10 -18.02
CA GLY A 52 -1.80 7.95 -17.21
C GLY A 52 -2.17 7.44 -15.83
N LEU A 53 -1.71 6.26 -15.42
CA LEU A 53 -1.84 5.76 -14.04
C LEU A 53 -0.55 5.99 -13.25
N ASP A 54 -0.18 7.24 -13.17
CA ASP A 54 0.92 7.67 -12.35
C ASP A 54 0.46 7.80 -10.90
N MET A 55 0.65 6.74 -10.10
CA MET A 55 0.26 6.67 -8.70
C MET A 55 1.49 6.58 -7.81
N LEU A 56 1.51 7.43 -6.80
CA LEU A 56 2.54 7.49 -5.78
C LEU A 56 1.86 7.38 -4.42
N GLY A 57 2.12 6.32 -3.68
CA GLY A 57 1.68 6.20 -2.30
C GLY A 57 2.50 7.13 -1.39
N ARG A 58 1.83 7.89 -0.53
CA ARG A 58 2.45 8.75 0.48
C ARG A 58 2.10 8.31 1.88
N ILE A 59 3.06 8.46 2.78
CA ILE A 59 2.94 8.04 4.17
C ILE A 59 3.14 9.24 5.09
N TYR A 60 2.20 9.41 6.00
CA TYR A 60 2.23 10.45 7.02
C TYR A 60 2.07 9.84 8.41
N THR A 61 2.65 10.50 9.41
CA THR A 61 2.41 10.17 10.82
C THR A 61 1.91 11.38 11.59
N SER A 62 1.10 11.11 12.63
CA SER A 62 0.64 12.10 13.59
C SER A 62 0.84 11.57 15.01
N ASP A 63 1.44 12.38 15.87
CA ASP A 63 1.63 12.12 17.30
C ASP A 63 0.58 12.82 18.18
N ASP A 64 -0.26 13.65 17.60
CA ASP A 64 -1.23 14.51 18.28
C ASP A 64 -2.69 14.23 17.90
N ARG A 65 -2.98 12.98 17.52
CA ARG A 65 -4.32 12.49 17.16
C ARG A 65 -4.88 13.14 15.88
N GLY A 66 -3.99 13.38 14.89
CA GLY A 66 -4.38 13.89 13.59
C GLY A 66 -4.46 15.41 13.47
N ARG A 67 -4.02 16.16 14.49
CA ARG A 67 -3.98 17.63 14.42
C ARG A 67 -2.88 18.12 13.50
N THR A 68 -1.69 17.49 13.62
CA THR A 68 -0.56 17.76 12.73
C THR A 68 -0.04 16.46 12.12
N TRP A 69 0.52 16.57 10.91
CA TRP A 69 1.01 15.43 10.14
C TRP A 69 2.41 15.69 9.62
N THR A 70 3.26 14.68 9.76
CA THR A 70 4.62 14.68 9.21
C THR A 70 4.71 13.68 8.06
N HIS A 71 5.18 14.12 6.90
CA HIS A 71 5.50 13.24 5.78
C HIS A 71 6.70 12.36 6.14
N ARG A 72 6.59 11.04 5.95
CA ARG A 72 7.59 10.05 6.35
C ARG A 72 8.20 9.28 5.20
N GLY A 73 7.65 9.39 4.03
CA GLY A 73 8.17 8.74 2.83
C GLY A 73 7.10 8.46 1.80
N ASP A 74 7.56 7.97 0.68
CA ASP A 74 6.74 7.60 -0.45
C ASP A 74 6.81 6.08 -0.67
N PHE A 75 5.71 5.53 -1.18
CA PHE A 75 5.54 4.11 -1.43
C PHE A 75 5.33 3.87 -2.92
N ALA A 76 6.11 2.95 -3.49
CA ALA A 76 6.14 2.71 -4.94
C ALA A 76 4.93 1.90 -5.45
N GLY A 77 3.73 2.16 -4.94
CA GLY A 77 2.52 1.44 -5.30
C GLY A 77 1.27 2.25 -5.05
N MET A 78 0.15 1.62 -5.30
CA MET A 78 -1.18 2.20 -5.08
C MET A 78 -1.99 1.37 -4.09
N HIS A 79 -3.08 1.96 -3.59
CA HIS A 79 -3.96 1.40 -2.57
C HIS A 79 -3.20 1.02 -1.29
N ALA A 80 -2.27 1.88 -0.90
CA ALA A 80 -1.41 1.68 0.27
C ALA A 80 -2.23 1.47 1.55
N ARG A 81 -2.09 0.29 2.17
CA ARG A 81 -2.80 -0.10 3.38
C ARG A 81 -1.83 -0.22 4.54
N PRO A 82 -1.86 0.71 5.50
CA PRO A 82 -1.06 0.58 6.71
C PRO A 82 -1.72 -0.40 7.70
N PHE A 83 -0.92 -1.20 8.38
CA PHE A 83 -1.36 -2.07 9.47
C PHE A 83 -0.19 -2.40 10.40
N CYS A 84 -0.49 -2.87 11.62
CA CYS A 84 0.51 -3.25 12.60
C CYS A 84 0.50 -4.76 12.83
N ALA A 85 1.67 -5.38 12.89
CA ALA A 85 1.83 -6.77 13.27
C ALA A 85 3.20 -7.00 13.91
N GLY A 86 3.27 -7.82 14.97
CA GLY A 86 4.53 -8.17 15.63
C GLY A 86 5.34 -6.98 16.16
N GLY A 87 4.68 -5.90 16.56
CA GLY A 87 5.34 -4.68 17.02
C GLY A 87 5.89 -3.78 15.92
N ARG A 88 5.62 -4.10 14.67
CA ARG A 88 6.08 -3.36 13.46
C ARG A 88 4.90 -2.74 12.75
N VAL A 89 5.19 -1.74 11.92
CA VAL A 89 4.21 -1.14 10.99
C VAL A 89 4.53 -1.59 9.58
N TYR A 90 3.52 -2.00 8.86
CA TYR A 90 3.62 -2.40 7.46
C TYR A 90 2.73 -1.50 6.61
N VAL A 91 3.15 -1.27 5.37
CA VAL A 91 2.29 -0.75 4.31
C VAL A 91 2.29 -1.78 3.18
N LEU A 92 1.12 -2.28 2.86
CA LEU A 92 0.91 -3.21 1.76
C LEU A 92 0.10 -2.52 0.67
N GLY A 93 0.47 -2.75 -0.58
CA GLY A 93 -0.21 -2.22 -1.75
C GLY A 93 0.11 -3.07 -2.97
N HIS A 94 -0.13 -2.54 -4.14
CA HIS A 94 0.19 -3.25 -5.36
C HIS A 94 0.73 -2.33 -6.45
N ARG A 95 1.52 -2.93 -7.33
CA ARG A 95 1.98 -2.39 -8.59
C ARG A 95 2.21 -3.56 -9.54
N ARG A 96 1.15 -4.04 -10.21
CA ARG A 96 1.11 -5.32 -10.89
C ARG A 96 1.25 -6.51 -9.94
N HIS A 97 2.25 -6.52 -9.07
CA HIS A 97 2.43 -7.47 -7.96
C HIS A 97 1.97 -6.86 -6.65
N LEU A 98 1.67 -7.68 -5.66
CA LEU A 98 1.57 -7.21 -4.29
C LEU A 98 2.96 -6.82 -3.81
N ILE A 99 3.05 -5.69 -3.13
CA ILE A 99 4.29 -5.14 -2.61
C ILE A 99 4.09 -4.69 -1.17
N ALA A 100 5.16 -4.73 -0.38
CA ALA A 100 5.13 -4.28 0.99
C ALA A 100 6.40 -3.53 1.37
N ILE A 101 6.28 -2.64 2.34
CA ILE A 101 7.36 -2.02 3.10
C ILE A 101 7.10 -2.17 4.59
N ARG A 102 8.14 -2.04 5.40
CA ARG A 102 8.12 -2.20 6.85
C ARG A 102 8.80 -1.02 7.53
N SER A 103 8.28 -0.67 8.69
CA SER A 103 8.90 0.21 9.67
C SER A 103 9.09 -0.53 10.98
N ASP A 104 10.31 -0.47 11.52
CA ASP A 104 10.69 -1.02 12.83
C ASP A 104 10.73 0.07 13.92
N ASP A 105 10.47 1.32 13.57
CA ASP A 105 10.58 2.51 14.41
C ASP A 105 9.28 3.34 14.44
N ASP A 106 8.16 2.61 14.49
CA ASP A 106 6.82 3.18 14.66
C ASP A 106 6.42 4.13 13.52
N GLY A 107 6.80 3.82 12.28
CA GLY A 107 6.46 4.58 11.08
C GLY A 107 7.35 5.80 10.82
N THR A 108 8.50 5.91 11.50
CA THR A 108 9.42 7.04 11.30
C THR A 108 10.27 6.85 10.05
N THR A 109 10.84 5.65 9.86
CA THR A 109 11.59 5.27 8.66
C THR A 109 11.02 3.98 8.06
N TRP A 110 11.29 3.75 6.78
CA TRP A 110 10.72 2.65 6.01
C TRP A 110 11.79 1.87 5.26
N SER A 111 11.59 0.57 5.17
CA SER A 111 12.44 -0.33 4.37
C SER A 111 12.25 -0.07 2.87
N GLU A 112 13.14 -0.66 2.08
CA GLU A 112 12.92 -0.76 0.64
C GLU A 112 11.63 -1.56 0.33
N THR A 113 11.01 -1.26 -0.81
CA THR A 113 9.83 -1.97 -1.31
C THR A 113 10.20 -3.39 -1.73
N ARG A 114 9.45 -4.38 -1.24
CA ARG A 114 9.61 -5.79 -1.60
C ARG A 114 8.36 -6.33 -2.28
N ALA A 115 8.54 -7.11 -3.34
CA ALA A 115 7.45 -7.83 -4.00
C ALA A 115 7.06 -9.06 -3.17
N LEU A 116 5.78 -9.19 -2.87
CA LEU A 116 5.21 -10.37 -2.19
C LEU A 116 4.75 -11.45 -3.15
N THR A 117 4.49 -11.09 -4.41
CA THR A 117 4.04 -12.03 -5.44
C THR A 117 4.86 -11.90 -6.71
N THR A 118 4.94 -12.98 -7.47
CA THR A 118 5.54 -13.01 -8.78
C THR A 118 4.52 -13.54 -9.79
N GLY A 119 4.52 -12.99 -11.00
CA GLY A 119 3.56 -13.35 -12.03
C GLY A 119 2.13 -12.87 -11.76
N GLY A 120 1.33 -12.79 -12.82
CA GLY A 120 -0.04 -12.30 -12.76
C GLY A 120 -0.15 -10.80 -12.55
N TYR A 121 -1.39 -10.36 -12.44
CA TYR A 121 -1.75 -8.99 -12.10
C TYR A 121 -2.58 -9.02 -10.82
N TRP A 122 -2.17 -8.25 -9.83
CA TRP A 122 -2.80 -8.16 -8.53
C TRP A 122 -3.41 -6.78 -8.33
N HIS A 123 -4.50 -6.77 -7.60
CA HIS A 123 -5.19 -5.56 -7.21
C HIS A 123 -5.53 -5.65 -5.72
N GLN A 124 -5.57 -4.53 -5.05
CA GLN A 124 -6.06 -4.46 -3.68
C GLN A 124 -7.46 -3.89 -3.69
N ALA A 125 -8.44 -4.71 -3.31
CA ALA A 125 -9.74 -4.19 -2.93
C ALA A 125 -9.63 -3.40 -1.62
N PRO A 126 -10.48 -2.40 -1.39
CA PRO A 126 -10.63 -1.80 -0.07
C PRO A 126 -11.07 -2.87 0.93
N CYS A 127 -10.16 -3.38 1.72
CA CYS A 127 -10.43 -4.41 2.69
C CYS A 127 -9.86 -4.05 4.06
N ASN A 128 -10.50 -4.57 5.09
CA ASN A 128 -9.98 -4.47 6.45
C ASN A 128 -8.91 -5.52 6.68
N VAL A 129 -7.94 -5.16 7.50
CA VAL A 129 -7.02 -6.13 8.06
C VAL A 129 -7.70 -6.80 9.25
N HIS A 130 -7.79 -8.10 9.24
CA HIS A 130 -8.36 -8.89 10.34
C HIS A 130 -7.25 -9.56 11.13
N TYR A 131 -7.40 -9.56 12.45
CA TYR A 131 -6.44 -10.17 13.38
C TYR A 131 -7.12 -11.30 14.13
N ALA A 132 -6.53 -12.48 14.11
CA ALA A 132 -7.02 -13.61 14.88
C ALA A 132 -5.86 -14.45 15.40
N ARG A 133 -5.87 -14.73 16.70
CA ARG A 133 -4.80 -15.44 17.42
C ARG A 133 -3.44 -14.75 17.19
N ASP A 134 -2.54 -15.42 16.48
CA ASP A 134 -1.18 -15.01 16.16
C ASP A 134 -1.00 -14.51 14.71
N SER A 135 -2.08 -14.33 13.99
CA SER A 135 -2.07 -14.14 12.54
C SER A 135 -2.84 -12.89 12.11
N VAL A 136 -2.39 -12.34 11.01
CA VAL A 136 -3.06 -11.30 10.24
C VAL A 136 -3.64 -11.89 8.96
N TYR A 137 -4.82 -11.42 8.58
CA TYR A 137 -5.57 -11.84 7.39
C TYR A 137 -5.93 -10.62 6.57
N LEU A 138 -5.75 -10.74 5.26
CA LEU A 138 -6.17 -9.75 4.27
C LEU A 138 -6.81 -10.47 3.08
N VAL A 139 -7.67 -9.77 2.35
CA VAL A 139 -8.18 -10.25 1.06
C VAL A 139 -7.64 -9.32 -0.02
N MET A 140 -7.00 -9.91 -1.01
CA MET A 140 -6.51 -9.25 -2.22
C MET A 140 -7.25 -9.80 -3.42
N GLU A 141 -7.06 -9.19 -4.57
CA GLU A 141 -7.68 -9.61 -5.82
C GLU A 141 -6.60 -9.99 -6.83
N ARG A 142 -6.82 -11.09 -7.53
CA ARG A 142 -5.95 -11.53 -8.63
C ARG A 142 -6.72 -11.52 -9.94
N LEU A 143 -6.13 -10.92 -10.97
CA LEU A 143 -6.69 -10.94 -12.32
C LEU A 143 -6.69 -12.39 -12.85
N VAL A 144 -7.88 -12.87 -13.21
CA VAL A 144 -8.09 -14.25 -13.68
C VAL A 144 -8.66 -14.33 -15.11
N ARG A 145 -9.09 -13.18 -15.67
CA ARG A 145 -9.67 -13.07 -17.00
C ARG A 145 -9.19 -11.79 -17.69
N ASP A 146 -9.44 -11.69 -19.00
CA ASP A 146 -9.22 -10.43 -19.70
C ASP A 146 -10.16 -9.33 -19.16
N ALA A 147 -9.57 -8.28 -18.62
CA ALA A 147 -10.29 -7.15 -18.04
C ALA A 147 -11.05 -6.27 -19.06
N ARG A 148 -10.92 -6.54 -20.35
CA ARG A 148 -11.56 -5.73 -21.41
C ARG A 148 -13.08 -5.78 -21.39
N ALA A 149 -13.67 -6.87 -20.90
CA ALA A 149 -15.12 -7.04 -20.87
C ALA A 149 -15.78 -6.37 -19.67
N SER A 150 -15.16 -6.42 -18.51
CA SER A 150 -15.56 -5.75 -17.29
C SER A 150 -14.44 -5.84 -16.28
N HIS A 151 -13.95 -4.71 -15.79
CA HIS A 151 -12.87 -4.67 -14.80
C HIS A 151 -13.23 -5.47 -13.54
N ALA A 152 -14.40 -5.23 -12.98
CA ALA A 152 -14.81 -5.87 -11.73
C ALA A 152 -14.96 -7.39 -11.83
N SER A 153 -15.43 -7.93 -12.96
CA SER A 153 -15.62 -9.37 -13.14
C SER A 153 -14.35 -10.13 -13.52
N ALA A 154 -13.25 -9.42 -13.71
CA ALA A 154 -11.99 -10.02 -14.13
C ALA A 154 -11.12 -10.48 -12.95
N PHE A 155 -11.44 -10.07 -11.73
CA PHE A 155 -10.68 -10.38 -10.54
C PHE A 155 -11.35 -11.45 -9.69
N ALA A 156 -10.52 -12.28 -9.06
CA ALA A 156 -10.94 -13.24 -8.04
C ALA A 156 -10.34 -12.84 -6.68
N PRO A 157 -11.12 -12.93 -5.59
CA PRO A 157 -10.59 -12.69 -4.26
C PRO A 157 -9.61 -13.80 -3.87
N VAL A 158 -8.56 -13.42 -3.18
CA VAL A 158 -7.53 -14.32 -2.64
C VAL A 158 -7.32 -13.96 -1.17
N LEU A 159 -7.58 -14.91 -0.28
CA LEU A 159 -7.29 -14.75 1.13
C LEU A 159 -5.78 -14.89 1.36
N MET A 160 -5.20 -13.94 2.06
CA MET A 160 -3.81 -13.97 2.52
C MET A 160 -3.77 -14.11 4.04
N ARG A 161 -2.84 -14.92 4.54
CA ARG A 161 -2.58 -15.08 5.96
C ARG A 161 -1.07 -15.11 6.22
N ALA A 162 -0.63 -14.43 7.28
CA ALA A 162 0.73 -14.52 7.81
C ALA A 162 0.70 -14.46 9.35
N THR A 163 1.77 -14.91 10.03
CA THR A 163 1.88 -14.84 11.48
C THR A 163 2.59 -13.57 11.91
N PHE A 164 2.32 -13.07 13.13
CA PHE A 164 2.94 -11.82 13.64
C PHE A 164 4.45 -11.93 13.86
N THR A 165 4.97 -13.15 14.00
CA THR A 165 6.39 -13.39 14.24
C THR A 165 7.22 -13.30 12.97
N ASP A 166 6.58 -13.40 11.81
CA ASP A 166 7.26 -13.39 10.53
C ASP A 166 7.57 -11.97 10.06
N ASP A 167 8.52 -11.86 9.15
CA ASP A 167 8.72 -10.63 8.39
C ASP A 167 7.71 -10.58 7.24
N LEU A 168 6.68 -9.75 7.37
CA LEU A 168 5.59 -9.67 6.39
C LEU A 168 6.01 -8.98 5.08
N THR A 169 7.26 -8.58 4.94
CA THR A 169 7.85 -8.21 3.66
C THR A 169 8.52 -9.40 2.94
N ASP A 170 8.62 -10.57 3.61
CA ASP A 170 9.06 -11.81 2.97
C ASP A 170 7.86 -12.47 2.26
N PRO A 171 7.96 -12.75 0.94
CA PRO A 171 6.89 -13.46 0.22
C PRO A 171 6.58 -14.85 0.80
N ASN A 172 7.55 -15.51 1.44
CA ASN A 172 7.36 -16.83 2.05
C ASN A 172 6.60 -16.80 3.39
N ALA A 173 6.44 -15.63 3.99
CA ALA A 173 5.64 -15.45 5.20
C ALA A 173 4.13 -15.63 4.95
N TRP A 174 3.70 -15.53 3.70
CA TRP A 174 2.29 -15.51 3.33
C TRP A 174 1.81 -16.84 2.76
N THR A 175 0.64 -17.25 3.24
CA THR A 175 -0.16 -18.33 2.63
C THR A 175 -1.34 -17.72 1.89
N TYR A 176 -1.75 -18.36 0.80
CA TYR A 176 -2.80 -17.88 -0.11
C TYR A 176 -3.87 -18.97 -0.29
N ALA A 177 -5.16 -18.56 -0.28
CA ALA A 177 -6.31 -19.45 -0.51
C ALA A 177 -7.38 -18.78 -1.38
#